data_4ecfd72fdd66d0710282bf7b5c3eb5aa
#
_entry.id   4ecfd72fdd66d0710282bf7b5c3eb5aa
#
_cell.length_a   1.000
_cell.length_b   1.000
_cell.length_c   1.000
_cell.angle_alpha   90.00
_cell.angle_beta   90.00
_cell.angle_gamma   90.00
#
_symmetry.space_group_name_H-M   'P 1'
#
loop_
_entity.id
_entity.type
_entity.pdbx_description
1 polymer ?
#
loop_
_entity_poly.entity_id
_entity_poly.type
_entity_poly.pdbx_seq_one_letter_code
_entity_poly.pdbx_strand_id
1 'polypeptide(L)'
;MVDILIQAHFNYRSGKLSGFELKGHADAGEYGQDIVCSAVSVLAINTVNSLEKLAQSKPQVLSDDENGGFLKVELSDDQVQLPDVQLLLQSFELGLRDVANSYGKYIKIK
;
A
#
# COMPACT_ATOMS: atom_id res chain seq x y z
N MET A 1 -7.65 -12.81 -21.73
CA MET A 1 -8.04 -12.66 -20.30
C MET A 1 -7.16 -11.64 -19.65
N VAL A 2 -7.74 -10.75 -18.90
CA VAL A 2 -6.97 -9.75 -18.17
C VAL A 2 -6.89 -10.18 -16.72
N ASP A 3 -5.70 -10.36 -16.24
CA ASP A 3 -5.47 -10.70 -14.85
C ASP A 3 -5.26 -9.42 -14.06
N ILE A 4 -5.83 -9.39 -12.88
CA ILE A 4 -5.57 -8.30 -11.95
C ILE A 4 -4.22 -8.58 -11.33
N LEU A 5 -3.28 -7.69 -11.61
CA LEU A 5 -1.87 -7.91 -11.28
C LEU A 5 -1.52 -7.49 -9.88
N ILE A 6 -2.14 -6.40 -9.42
CA ILE A 6 -1.88 -5.87 -8.09
C ILE A 6 -3.16 -5.98 -7.27
N GLN A 7 -3.03 -6.56 -6.10
CA GLN A 7 -4.12 -6.63 -5.13
C GLN A 7 -3.72 -5.86 -3.88
N ALA A 8 -4.58 -4.96 -3.46
CA ALA A 8 -4.37 -4.17 -2.26
C ALA A 8 -5.49 -4.44 -1.26
N HIS A 9 -5.12 -4.51 0.01
CA HIS A 9 -6.07 -4.71 1.09
C HIS A 9 -5.71 -3.79 2.24
N PHE A 10 -6.69 -3.05 2.74
CA PHE A 10 -6.52 -2.19 3.90
C PHE A 10 -7.08 -2.85 5.14
N ASN A 11 -6.29 -2.83 6.20
CA ASN A 11 -6.68 -3.42 7.48
C ASN A 11 -7.17 -2.32 8.42
N TYR A 12 -8.24 -2.63 9.14
CA TYR A 12 -8.83 -1.71 10.10
C TYR A 12 -8.87 -2.35 11.48
N ARG A 13 -8.74 -1.52 12.51
CA ARG A 13 -8.88 -1.95 13.89
C ARG A 13 -9.67 -0.89 14.63
N SER A 14 -10.84 -1.27 15.14
CA SER A 14 -11.77 -0.34 15.82
C SER A 14 -12.09 0.88 14.94
N GLY A 15 -12.31 0.65 13.64
CA GLY A 15 -12.69 1.71 12.71
C GLY A 15 -11.55 2.56 12.18
N LYS A 16 -10.32 2.31 12.60
CA LYS A 16 -9.14 3.07 12.17
C LYS A 16 -8.24 2.21 11.33
N LEU A 17 -7.54 2.83 10.38
CA LEU A 17 -6.57 2.12 9.55
C LEU A 17 -5.42 1.63 10.43
N SER A 18 -5.13 0.33 10.35
CA SER A 18 -4.05 -0.30 11.10
C SER A 18 -2.90 -0.79 10.24
N GLY A 19 -3.08 -0.80 8.92
CA GLY A 19 -2.05 -1.26 8.01
C GLY A 19 -2.61 -1.60 6.65
N PHE A 20 -1.77 -2.24 5.84
CA PHE A 20 -2.18 -2.63 4.49
C PHE A 20 -1.33 -3.78 3.98
N GLU A 21 -1.83 -4.44 2.94
CA GLU A 21 -1.12 -5.50 2.23
C GLU A 21 -1.20 -5.24 0.74
N LEU A 22 -0.09 -5.49 0.06
CA LEU A 22 0.00 -5.40 -1.40
C LEU A 22 0.56 -6.69 -1.95
N LYS A 23 -0.02 -7.18 -3.05
CA LYS A 23 0.48 -8.33 -3.79
C LYS A 23 0.62 -7.97 -5.26
N GLY A 24 1.70 -8.41 -5.89
CA GLY A 24 1.92 -8.21 -7.32
C GLY A 24 2.55 -6.88 -7.69
N HIS A 25 2.87 -6.03 -6.74
CA HIS A 25 3.35 -4.67 -6.99
C HIS A 25 4.78 -4.61 -7.56
N ALA A 26 5.54 -5.68 -7.44
CA ALA A 26 6.91 -5.74 -7.93
C ALA A 26 7.03 -6.45 -9.29
N ASP A 27 5.91 -6.83 -9.87
CA ASP A 27 5.89 -7.61 -11.09
C ASP A 27 5.96 -6.71 -12.31
N ALA A 28 7.16 -6.53 -12.85
CA ALA A 28 7.38 -5.74 -14.06
C ALA A 28 6.97 -6.58 -15.26
N GLY A 29 6.04 -6.09 -16.04
CA GLY A 29 5.51 -6.81 -17.18
C GLY A 29 5.32 -5.90 -18.38
N GLU A 30 4.14 -5.97 -18.97
CA GLU A 30 3.82 -5.23 -20.16
C GLU A 30 3.77 -3.72 -19.91
N TYR A 31 3.85 -2.97 -20.99
CA TYR A 31 3.70 -1.53 -20.97
C TYR A 31 2.35 -1.15 -20.31
N GLY A 32 2.39 -0.22 -19.39
CA GLY A 32 1.23 0.14 -18.59
C GLY A 32 1.23 -0.55 -17.23
N GLN A 33 1.52 -1.85 -17.20
CA GLN A 33 1.69 -2.59 -15.96
C GLN A 33 2.90 -2.05 -15.17
N ASP A 34 4.01 -1.78 -15.86
CA ASP A 34 5.20 -1.21 -15.24
C ASP A 34 4.92 0.13 -14.58
N ILE A 35 4.13 0.96 -15.24
CA ILE A 35 3.77 2.28 -14.72
C ILE A 35 2.97 2.13 -13.43
N VAL A 36 1.98 1.24 -13.42
CA VAL A 36 1.13 1.04 -12.25
C VAL A 36 1.92 0.42 -11.10
N CYS A 37 2.73 -0.60 -11.38
CA CYS A 37 3.58 -1.23 -10.37
C CYS A 37 4.53 -0.21 -9.74
N SER A 38 5.14 0.65 -10.55
CA SER A 38 6.03 1.70 -10.07
C SER A 38 5.29 2.72 -9.21
N ALA A 39 4.11 3.15 -9.65
CA ALA A 39 3.30 4.12 -8.91
C ALA A 39 2.91 3.55 -7.53
N VAL A 40 2.42 2.33 -7.50
CA VAL A 40 2.02 1.68 -6.25
C VAL A 40 3.21 1.49 -5.32
N SER A 41 4.34 1.05 -5.87
CA SER A 41 5.55 0.84 -5.06
C SER A 41 6.06 2.15 -4.46
N VAL A 42 6.08 3.24 -5.23
CA VAL A 42 6.52 4.54 -4.73
C VAL A 42 5.59 5.04 -3.64
N LEU A 43 4.27 4.93 -3.83
CA LEU A 43 3.30 5.33 -2.81
C LEU A 43 3.49 4.54 -1.51
N ALA A 44 3.68 3.23 -1.62
CA ALA A 44 3.85 2.37 -0.45
C ALA A 44 5.14 2.67 0.29
N ILE A 45 6.25 2.79 -0.43
CA ILE A 45 7.56 3.08 0.17
C ILE A 45 7.54 4.47 0.82
N ASN A 46 6.97 5.45 0.14
CA ASN A 46 6.83 6.79 0.70
C ASN A 46 6.02 6.77 2.00
N THR A 47 4.95 5.99 2.03
CA THR A 47 4.10 5.89 3.22
C THR A 47 4.86 5.28 4.40
N VAL A 48 5.59 4.19 4.16
CA VAL A 48 6.38 3.54 5.21
C VAL A 48 7.44 4.51 5.75
N ASN A 49 8.15 5.19 4.86
CA ASN A 49 9.17 6.15 5.27
C ASN A 49 8.58 7.35 6.01
N SER A 50 7.42 7.82 5.57
CA SER A 50 6.74 8.94 6.21
C SER A 50 6.25 8.58 7.61
N LEU A 51 5.70 7.38 7.79
CA LEU A 51 5.31 6.90 9.10
C LEU A 51 6.49 6.90 10.07
N GLU A 52 7.64 6.44 9.60
CA GLU A 52 8.83 6.37 10.45
C GLU A 52 9.41 7.76 10.71
N LYS A 53 9.57 8.58 9.68
CA LYS A 53 10.33 9.83 9.77
C LYS A 53 9.49 11.03 10.18
N LEU A 54 8.23 11.09 9.78
CA LEU A 54 7.37 12.22 10.06
C LEU A 54 6.45 11.99 11.24
N ALA A 55 5.98 10.76 11.43
CA ALA A 55 5.09 10.43 12.53
C ALA A 55 5.80 9.68 13.66
N GLN A 56 7.11 9.46 13.57
CA GLN A 56 7.91 8.72 14.55
C GLN A 56 7.25 7.38 14.92
N SER A 57 6.68 6.72 13.93
CA SER A 57 5.93 5.48 14.14
C SER A 57 6.42 4.43 13.14
N LYS A 58 7.48 3.73 13.51
CA LYS A 58 8.03 2.69 12.66
C LYS A 58 7.08 1.50 12.61
N PRO A 59 6.51 1.18 11.43
CA PRO A 59 5.62 0.02 11.34
C PRO A 59 6.40 -1.28 11.29
N GLN A 60 5.70 -2.39 11.54
CA GLN A 60 6.22 -3.70 11.21
C GLN A 60 6.01 -3.93 9.72
N VAL A 61 7.08 -4.29 9.03
CA VAL A 61 7.03 -4.50 7.58
C VAL A 61 7.52 -5.91 7.27
N LEU A 62 6.71 -6.64 6.53
CA LEU A 62 7.06 -7.92 5.98
C LEU A 62 7.02 -7.80 4.46
N SER A 63 8.11 -8.10 3.79
CA SER A 63 8.18 -7.98 2.35
C SER A 63 8.85 -9.18 1.71
N ASP A 64 8.43 -9.49 0.49
CA ASP A 64 8.99 -10.55 -0.32
C ASP A 64 8.88 -10.12 -1.78
N ASP A 65 10.01 -10.04 -2.46
CA ASP A 65 10.05 -9.60 -3.86
C ASP A 65 9.85 -10.75 -4.85
N GLU A 66 9.73 -11.98 -4.36
CA GLU A 66 9.46 -13.11 -5.23
C GLU A 66 7.97 -13.19 -5.58
N ASN A 67 7.66 -13.91 -6.66
CA ASN A 67 6.27 -14.16 -7.10
C ASN A 67 5.45 -12.88 -7.30
N GLY A 68 6.08 -11.85 -7.87
CA GLY A 68 5.40 -10.58 -8.15
C GLY A 68 5.38 -9.60 -7.00
N GLY A 69 5.92 -9.99 -5.84
CA GLY A 69 6.04 -9.10 -4.69
C GLY A 69 4.90 -9.22 -3.69
N PHE A 70 5.26 -9.09 -2.43
CA PHE A 70 4.34 -9.04 -1.31
C PHE A 70 4.86 -8.01 -0.31
N LEU A 71 3.97 -7.16 0.17
CA LEU A 71 4.30 -6.19 1.21
C LEU A 71 3.16 -6.13 2.20
N LYS A 72 3.49 -6.33 3.47
CA LYS A 72 2.52 -6.17 4.56
C LYS A 72 3.06 -5.17 5.56
N VAL A 73 2.27 -4.17 5.87
CA VAL A 73 2.62 -3.11 6.81
C VAL A 73 1.59 -3.09 7.93
N GLU A 74 2.06 -3.19 9.16
CA GLU A 74 1.19 -3.19 10.34
C GLU A 74 1.70 -2.21 11.39
N LEU A 75 0.75 -1.55 12.05
CA LEU A 75 1.03 -0.65 13.14
C LEU A 75 0.47 -1.22 14.45
N SER A 76 1.13 -0.88 15.56
CA SER A 76 0.68 -1.31 16.88
C SER A 76 -0.60 -0.57 17.29
N ASP A 77 -1.27 -1.07 18.32
CA ASP A 77 -2.48 -0.43 18.84
C ASP A 77 -2.22 1.03 19.24
N ASP A 78 -1.08 1.30 19.84
CA ASP A 78 -0.74 2.67 20.26
C ASP A 78 -0.51 3.56 19.03
N GLN A 79 0.20 3.05 18.02
CA GLN A 79 0.49 3.81 16.81
C GLN A 79 -0.79 4.13 16.04
N VAL A 80 -1.73 3.20 16.00
CA VAL A 80 -3.01 3.39 15.30
C VAL A 80 -3.78 4.58 15.85
N GLN A 81 -3.63 4.91 17.11
CA GLN A 81 -4.34 6.02 17.75
C GLN A 81 -3.78 7.40 17.40
N LEU A 82 -2.57 7.46 16.84
CA LEU A 82 -1.92 8.75 16.56
C LEU A 82 -2.52 9.40 15.32
N PRO A 83 -2.95 10.68 15.43
CA PRO A 83 -3.55 11.37 14.28
C PRO A 83 -2.63 11.43 13.05
N ASP A 84 -1.33 11.62 13.25
CA ASP A 84 -0.39 11.70 12.15
C ASP A 84 -0.31 10.37 11.40
N VAL A 85 -0.36 9.26 12.14
CA VAL A 85 -0.36 7.92 11.54
C VAL A 85 -1.62 7.73 10.70
N GLN A 86 -2.79 8.10 11.23
CA GLN A 86 -4.05 7.97 10.51
C GLN A 86 -4.05 8.84 9.25
N LEU A 87 -3.53 10.05 9.35
CA LEU A 87 -3.49 10.94 8.19
C LEU A 87 -2.62 10.37 7.08
N LEU A 88 -1.46 9.83 7.42
CA LEU A 88 -0.55 9.25 6.42
C LEU A 88 -1.14 7.98 5.79
N LEU A 89 -1.80 7.14 6.57
CA LEU A 89 -2.46 5.94 6.04
C LEU A 89 -3.64 6.31 5.15
N GLN A 90 -4.41 7.32 5.54
CA GLN A 90 -5.52 7.82 4.72
C GLN A 90 -5.01 8.42 3.41
N SER A 91 -3.89 9.13 3.45
CA SER A 91 -3.26 9.67 2.25
C SER A 91 -2.84 8.57 1.29
N PHE A 92 -2.28 7.49 1.82
CA PHE A 92 -1.92 6.34 1.01
C PHE A 92 -3.15 5.69 0.38
N GLU A 93 -4.20 5.49 1.17
CA GLU A 93 -5.44 4.90 0.66
C GLU A 93 -6.04 5.77 -0.44
N LEU A 94 -6.07 7.08 -0.25
CA LEU A 94 -6.57 8.01 -1.26
C LEU A 94 -5.78 7.91 -2.56
N GLY A 95 -4.44 7.92 -2.45
CA GLY A 95 -3.58 7.81 -3.62
C GLY A 95 -3.76 6.49 -4.36
N LEU A 96 -3.89 5.41 -3.61
CA LEU A 96 -4.05 4.10 -4.20
C LEU A 96 -5.41 3.96 -4.91
N ARG A 97 -6.46 4.55 -4.34
CA ARG A 97 -7.77 4.57 -4.99
C ARG A 97 -7.76 5.41 -6.26
N ASP A 98 -6.99 6.51 -6.28
CA ASP A 98 -6.82 7.30 -7.50
C ASP A 98 -6.14 6.48 -8.59
N VAL A 99 -5.10 5.72 -8.23
CA VAL A 99 -4.44 4.81 -9.18
C VAL A 99 -5.44 3.77 -9.69
N ALA A 100 -6.22 3.19 -8.80
CA ALA A 100 -7.21 2.19 -9.18
C ALA A 100 -8.29 2.76 -10.11
N ASN A 101 -8.69 4.01 -9.90
CA ASN A 101 -9.67 4.66 -10.78
C ASN A 101 -9.10 4.91 -12.17
N SER A 102 -7.83 5.26 -12.27
CA SER A 102 -7.18 5.53 -13.56
C SER A 102 -6.72 4.26 -14.27
N TYR A 103 -6.35 3.25 -13.51
CA TYR A 103 -5.73 2.02 -14.02
C TYR A 103 -6.39 0.76 -13.45
N GLY A 104 -7.72 0.77 -13.36
CA GLY A 104 -8.49 -0.34 -12.76
C GLY A 104 -8.29 -1.69 -13.42
N LYS A 105 -7.74 -1.69 -14.63
CA LYS A 105 -7.37 -2.91 -15.34
C LYS A 105 -6.23 -3.66 -14.65
N TYR A 106 -5.39 -2.95 -13.91
CA TYR A 106 -4.16 -3.49 -13.35
C TYR A 106 -4.16 -3.63 -11.83
N ILE A 107 -5.09 -2.99 -11.15
CA ILE A 107 -5.10 -2.99 -9.68
C ILE A 107 -6.51 -3.13 -9.16
N LYS A 108 -6.65 -3.92 -8.11
CA LYS A 108 -7.91 -4.07 -7.39
C LYS A 108 -7.68 -3.86 -5.89
N ILE A 109 -8.52 -3.04 -5.30
CA ILE A 109 -8.53 -2.80 -3.86
C ILE A 109 -9.67 -3.60 -3.25
N LYS A 110 -9.34 -4.42 -2.26
CA LYS A 110 -10.32 -5.27 -1.58
C LYS A 110 -10.77 -4.66 -0.28
#